data_2793149b43486edb8d84087db6e2750d
#
_entry.id   2793149b43486edb8d84087db6e2750d
#
_cell.length_a   1.000
_cell.length_b   1.000
_cell.length_c   1.000
_cell.angle_alpha   90.00
_cell.angle_beta   90.00
_cell.angle_gamma   90.00
#
_symmetry.space_group_name_H-M   'P 1'
#
loop_
_entity.id
_entity.type
_entity.pdbx_description
1 polymer ?
#
loop_
_entity_poly.entity_id
_entity_poly.type
_entity_poly.pdbx_seq_one_letter_code
_entity_poly.pdbx_strand_id
1 'polypeptide(L)'
;MVRMRDQSVRPARTGRRKAAIVLGAIALTLGSVVTAFAHDTWLISATNFGRVGTPFRLGLTSGETFPNDDFVIVSNRVARAIVREAGVTRQLPRPTAAARRLEYLWTPRSPGVASLGIELQPRTLVLEPRLIDEYLTEIDASDAIRAAWKSLGDKQKWTESYTKHAMTFVRIAPARRDSAWIADKSWTRPLGLALELVPERDPTALHAGDTLFVRVLRHGTPVAGFSVGAIREGRSKATFFHTNAAGRAGVIVDADGRWLLNGTSLRRSTSGKTVWESDFVTATVHVAPRS
;
A
#
# COMPACT_ATOMS: atom_id res chain seq x y z
N MET A 1 69.28 -61.64 -14.80
CA MET A 1 69.99 -61.22 -16.03
C MET A 1 69.70 -59.72 -16.17
N VAL A 2 70.58 -58.95 -15.67
CA VAL A 2 71.61 -58.13 -16.30
C VAL A 2 71.03 -56.88 -16.98
N ARG A 3 71.34 -55.81 -16.36
CA ARG A 3 71.99 -54.53 -16.74
C ARG A 3 71.05 -53.48 -17.33
N MET A 4 71.25 -52.21 -17.23
CA MET A 4 72.15 -51.22 -16.62
C MET A 4 71.56 -49.85 -16.94
N ARG A 5 71.63 -48.98 -15.95
CA ARG A 5 72.13 -47.61 -16.02
C ARG A 5 72.01 -46.85 -17.34
N ASP A 6 71.48 -45.68 -17.34
CA ASP A 6 72.37 -44.50 -17.50
C ASP A 6 71.74 -43.21 -16.96
N GLN A 7 72.56 -42.42 -16.35
CA GLN A 7 72.35 -41.03 -15.88
C GLN A 7 72.61 -40.09 -17.02
N SER A 8 71.92 -39.00 -17.08
CA SER A 8 72.57 -37.71 -17.35
C SER A 8 71.70 -36.52 -17.25
N VAL A 9 72.10 -35.67 -16.35
CA VAL A 9 72.35 -34.23 -16.44
C VAL A 9 71.17 -33.27 -16.61
N ARG A 10 70.99 -32.46 -15.57
CA ARG A 10 70.32 -31.16 -15.58
C ARG A 10 70.98 -30.15 -16.51
N PRO A 11 70.29 -29.16 -16.99
CA PRO A 11 70.56 -27.85 -16.44
C PRO A 11 69.32 -27.04 -16.02
N ALA A 12 69.54 -26.21 -15.03
CA ALA A 12 68.70 -25.16 -14.56
C ALA A 12 68.52 -24.03 -15.59
N ARG A 13 67.33 -23.48 -15.70
CA ARG A 13 67.12 -22.07 -16.11
C ARG A 13 65.87 -21.43 -15.63
N THR A 14 66.10 -20.52 -14.75
CA THR A 14 65.59 -19.14 -14.67
C THR A 14 64.10 -18.94 -14.67
N GLY A 15 63.68 -18.45 -13.54
CA GLY A 15 62.37 -17.95 -13.21
C GLY A 15 61.87 -16.83 -14.12
N ARG A 16 60.60 -16.93 -14.40
CA ARG A 16 59.76 -15.78 -14.69
C ARG A 16 58.57 -15.85 -13.77
N ARG A 17 58.67 -15.05 -12.70
CA ARG A 17 57.52 -14.70 -11.86
C ARG A 17 56.50 -14.01 -12.75
N LYS A 18 55.44 -14.70 -13.13
CA LYS A 18 54.22 -14.06 -13.64
C LYS A 18 53.48 -13.52 -12.45
N ALA A 19 53.54 -12.21 -12.26
CA ALA A 19 52.69 -11.49 -11.37
C ALA A 19 51.25 -11.70 -11.84
N ALA A 20 50.49 -12.46 -11.08
CA ALA A 20 49.05 -12.55 -11.25
C ALA A 20 48.49 -11.22 -10.72
N ILE A 21 48.10 -10.33 -11.60
CA ILE A 21 47.26 -9.19 -11.31
C ILE A 21 45.91 -9.74 -10.95
N VAL A 22 45.63 -9.85 -9.65
CA VAL A 22 44.26 -10.04 -9.13
C VAL A 22 43.54 -8.71 -9.35
N LEU A 23 42.87 -8.59 -10.50
CA LEU A 23 41.83 -7.57 -10.67
C LEU A 23 40.70 -7.95 -9.74
N GLY A 24 40.71 -7.35 -8.56
CA GLY A 24 39.57 -7.32 -7.66
C GLY A 24 38.45 -6.60 -8.39
N ALA A 25 37.53 -7.35 -8.94
CA ALA A 25 36.24 -6.82 -9.33
C ALA A 25 35.53 -6.34 -8.04
N ILE A 26 35.71 -5.05 -7.74
CA ILE A 26 34.81 -4.33 -6.85
C ILE A 26 33.48 -4.35 -7.59
N ALA A 27 32.67 -5.35 -7.31
CA ALA A 27 31.24 -5.29 -7.60
C ALA A 27 30.72 -4.09 -6.81
N LEU A 28 30.65 -2.93 -7.45
CA LEU A 28 29.79 -1.85 -7.03
C LEU A 28 28.36 -2.45 -7.05
N THR A 29 27.93 -3.00 -5.93
CA THR A 29 26.53 -3.11 -5.65
C THR A 29 26.04 -1.67 -5.57
N LEU A 30 25.67 -1.12 -6.73
CA LEU A 30 24.69 -0.06 -6.80
C LEU A 30 23.48 -0.64 -6.06
N GLY A 31 23.46 -0.43 -4.75
CA GLY A 31 22.27 -0.59 -3.96
C GLY A 31 21.27 0.28 -4.66
N SER A 32 20.33 -0.34 -5.36
CA SER A 32 19.13 0.31 -5.80
C SER A 32 18.60 0.97 -4.54
N VAL A 33 18.79 2.28 -4.42
CA VAL A 33 18.05 3.09 -3.48
C VAL A 33 16.62 2.93 -3.96
N VAL A 34 15.98 1.89 -3.46
CA VAL A 34 14.58 1.63 -3.68
C VAL A 34 13.90 2.91 -3.28
N THR A 35 13.30 3.56 -4.25
CA THR A 35 12.39 4.68 -4.07
C THR A 35 11.21 4.18 -3.22
N ALA A 36 11.47 4.04 -1.91
CA ALA A 36 10.52 3.50 -0.93
C ALA A 36 9.46 4.54 -0.55
N PHE A 37 9.26 5.59 -1.39
CA PHE A 37 8.63 6.81 -0.92
C PHE A 37 7.12 6.70 -0.88
N ALA A 38 6.53 6.30 -1.96
CA ALA A 38 5.10 6.30 -2.07
C ALA A 38 4.50 4.95 -2.48
N HIS A 39 5.22 3.84 -2.25
CA HIS A 39 4.58 2.54 -2.48
C HIS A 39 3.29 2.44 -1.71
N ASP A 40 2.19 2.48 -2.43
CA ASP A 40 0.89 2.27 -1.83
C ASP A 40 0.82 0.88 -1.20
N THR A 41 0.06 0.79 -0.12
CA THR A 41 -0.24 -0.48 0.54
C THR A 41 -1.72 -0.72 0.38
N TRP A 42 -2.11 -1.85 -0.19
CA TRP A 42 -3.52 -2.16 -0.43
C TRP A 42 -3.93 -3.52 0.10
N LEU A 43 -5.20 -3.59 0.43
CA LEU A 43 -5.90 -4.82 0.80
C LEU A 43 -6.73 -5.25 -0.41
N ILE A 44 -6.43 -6.41 -0.98
CA ILE A 44 -7.01 -6.87 -2.25
C ILE A 44 -7.53 -8.29 -2.16
N SER A 45 -8.55 -8.59 -2.97
CA SER A 45 -9.09 -9.91 -3.20
C SER A 45 -9.30 -10.15 -4.71
N ALA A 46 -9.42 -11.40 -5.11
CA ALA A 46 -9.73 -11.75 -6.50
C ALA A 46 -11.14 -11.31 -6.91
N THR A 47 -12.04 -11.18 -5.95
CA THR A 47 -13.44 -10.77 -6.14
C THR A 47 -13.89 -9.90 -4.98
N ASN A 48 -14.88 -9.04 -5.19
CA ASN A 48 -15.57 -8.30 -4.13
C ASN A 48 -16.84 -9.00 -3.63
N PHE A 49 -17.04 -10.29 -3.93
CA PHE A 49 -18.22 -11.05 -3.59
C PHE A 49 -17.88 -12.30 -2.80
N GLY A 50 -18.44 -12.43 -1.62
CA GLY A 50 -18.31 -13.59 -0.72
C GLY A 50 -19.67 -14.14 -0.29
N ARG A 51 -19.65 -15.16 0.57
CA ARG A 51 -20.86 -15.79 1.12
C ARG A 51 -20.66 -16.08 2.61
N VAL A 52 -21.70 -15.91 3.41
CA VAL A 52 -21.72 -16.28 4.82
C VAL A 52 -21.30 -17.75 4.99
N GLY A 53 -20.37 -18.01 5.92
CA GLY A 53 -19.86 -19.34 6.23
C GLY A 53 -18.81 -19.87 5.24
N THR A 54 -18.52 -19.19 4.13
CA THR A 54 -17.50 -19.59 3.16
C THR A 54 -16.23 -18.79 3.38
N PRO A 55 -15.05 -19.43 3.58
CA PRO A 55 -13.80 -18.72 3.73
C PRO A 55 -13.49 -17.80 2.55
N PHE A 56 -13.12 -16.56 2.85
CA PHE A 56 -12.79 -15.51 1.90
C PHE A 56 -11.33 -15.08 2.08
N ARG A 57 -10.57 -15.04 0.99
CA ARG A 57 -9.15 -14.73 1.00
C ARG A 57 -8.89 -13.26 0.64
N LEU A 58 -8.05 -12.60 1.45
CA LEU A 58 -7.60 -11.23 1.25
C LEU A 58 -6.08 -11.19 1.28
N GLY A 59 -5.48 -10.41 0.40
CA GLY A 59 -4.04 -10.15 0.38
C GLY A 59 -3.74 -8.72 0.80
N LEU A 60 -2.81 -8.54 1.74
CA LEU A 60 -2.22 -7.26 2.09
C LEU A 60 -0.81 -7.20 1.50
N THR A 61 -0.56 -6.23 0.65
CA THR A 61 0.71 -6.05 -0.06
C THR A 61 1.05 -4.58 -0.26
N SER A 62 2.25 -4.28 -0.72
CA SER A 62 2.65 -2.97 -1.21
C SER A 62 3.26 -3.10 -2.59
N GLY A 63 3.13 -2.05 -3.40
CA GLY A 63 3.70 -2.05 -4.74
C GLY A 63 3.76 -0.65 -5.36
N GLU A 64 4.47 -0.58 -6.50
CA GLU A 64 4.59 0.64 -7.32
C GLU A 64 3.43 0.76 -8.31
N THR A 65 2.93 -0.36 -8.78
CA THR A 65 1.84 -0.41 -9.76
C THR A 65 0.73 -1.30 -9.25
N PHE A 66 -0.44 -0.72 -8.99
CA PHE A 66 -1.62 -1.46 -8.57
C PHE A 66 -2.11 -2.38 -9.72
N PRO A 67 -2.39 -3.64 -9.45
CA PRO A 67 -2.45 -4.34 -8.16
C PRO A 67 -1.29 -5.32 -7.92
N ASN A 68 -0.07 -5.01 -8.36
CA ASN A 68 1.06 -5.92 -8.25
C ASN A 68 1.54 -6.11 -6.81
N ASP A 69 2.07 -7.30 -6.51
CA ASP A 69 2.67 -7.61 -5.21
C ASP A 69 4.18 -7.41 -5.32
N ASP A 70 4.68 -6.19 -5.09
CA ASP A 70 6.10 -5.90 -5.28
C ASP A 70 6.89 -6.03 -3.97
N PHE A 71 6.30 -5.67 -2.83
CA PHE A 71 6.98 -5.60 -1.54
C PHE A 71 6.26 -6.36 -0.44
N VAL A 72 7.03 -7.17 0.28
CA VAL A 72 6.52 -7.96 1.42
C VAL A 72 6.26 -7.07 2.63
N ILE A 73 5.05 -7.18 3.17
CA ILE A 73 4.72 -6.64 4.48
C ILE A 73 4.90 -7.76 5.51
N VAL A 74 5.78 -7.56 6.49
CA VAL A 74 5.97 -8.53 7.57
C VAL A 74 4.84 -8.40 8.60
N SER A 75 4.40 -9.51 9.19
CA SER A 75 3.20 -9.57 10.04
C SER A 75 3.28 -8.68 11.30
N ASN A 76 4.48 -8.47 11.86
CA ASN A 76 4.68 -7.60 13.01
C ASN A 76 4.48 -6.10 12.69
N ARG A 77 4.37 -5.76 11.41
CA ARG A 77 4.00 -4.41 10.97
C ARG A 77 2.50 -4.12 11.13
N VAL A 78 1.67 -5.14 11.25
CA VAL A 78 0.22 -4.95 11.40
C VAL A 78 -0.08 -4.54 12.84
N ALA A 79 -0.51 -3.30 13.03
CA ALA A 79 -0.97 -2.78 14.32
C ALA A 79 -2.41 -3.20 14.59
N ARG A 80 -3.26 -3.15 13.57
CA ARG A 80 -4.69 -3.44 13.66
C ARG A 80 -5.19 -4.03 12.35
N ALA A 81 -6.04 -5.05 12.43
CA ALA A 81 -6.71 -5.66 11.28
C ALA A 81 -8.15 -5.99 11.66
N ILE A 82 -9.14 -5.34 11.07
CA ILE A 82 -10.54 -5.41 11.47
C ILE A 82 -11.48 -5.58 10.28
N VAL A 83 -12.63 -6.16 10.58
CA VAL A 83 -13.77 -6.25 9.68
C VAL A 83 -15.04 -5.79 10.41
N ARG A 84 -15.89 -5.05 9.72
CA ARG A 84 -17.26 -4.73 10.16
C ARG A 84 -18.27 -5.39 9.24
N GLU A 85 -19.16 -6.17 9.84
CA GLU A 85 -20.28 -6.86 9.19
C GLU A 85 -21.55 -6.56 9.97
N ALA A 86 -22.62 -6.15 9.29
CA ALA A 86 -23.92 -5.85 9.91
C ALA A 86 -23.78 -5.02 11.21
N GLY A 87 -22.94 -3.99 11.18
CA GLY A 87 -22.68 -3.09 12.30
C GLY A 87 -21.73 -3.60 13.39
N VAL A 88 -21.32 -4.86 13.36
CA VAL A 88 -20.43 -5.46 14.36
C VAL A 88 -19.00 -5.47 13.86
N THR A 89 -18.08 -4.82 14.58
CA THR A 89 -16.64 -4.81 14.29
C THR A 89 -15.94 -5.93 15.05
N ARG A 90 -15.08 -6.68 14.33
CA ARG A 90 -14.27 -7.78 14.87
C ARG A 90 -12.85 -7.70 14.36
N GLN A 91 -11.91 -8.33 15.06
CA GLN A 91 -10.56 -8.54 14.55
C GLN A 91 -10.58 -9.56 13.40
N LEU A 92 -9.77 -9.30 12.37
CA LEU A 92 -9.47 -10.32 11.37
C LEU A 92 -8.57 -11.40 12.00
N PRO A 93 -8.61 -12.64 11.49
CA PRO A 93 -7.66 -13.68 11.87
C PRO A 93 -6.21 -13.22 11.64
N ARG A 94 -5.26 -13.87 12.33
CA ARG A 94 -3.83 -13.62 12.05
C ARG A 94 -3.53 -13.98 10.61
N PRO A 95 -2.79 -13.13 9.87
CA PRO A 95 -2.42 -13.44 8.50
C PRO A 95 -1.33 -14.50 8.46
N THR A 96 -1.27 -15.23 7.35
CA THR A 96 -0.15 -16.10 6.98
C THR A 96 0.74 -15.38 5.96
N ALA A 97 2.05 -15.58 6.06
CA ALA A 97 2.97 -15.07 5.07
C ALA A 97 2.88 -15.91 3.79
N ALA A 98 2.68 -15.25 2.66
CA ALA A 98 2.81 -15.81 1.33
C ALA A 98 4.01 -15.17 0.60
N ALA A 99 4.28 -15.54 -0.65
CA ALA A 99 5.51 -15.15 -1.35
C ALA A 99 5.79 -13.63 -1.31
N ARG A 100 4.76 -12.78 -1.57
CA ARG A 100 4.90 -11.32 -1.61
C ARG A 100 3.77 -10.56 -0.93
N ARG A 101 2.95 -11.25 -0.10
CA ARG A 101 1.82 -10.65 0.61
C ARG A 101 1.59 -11.31 1.96
N LEU A 102 0.83 -10.65 2.82
CA LEU A 102 0.18 -11.29 3.97
C LEU A 102 -1.22 -11.72 3.55
N GLU A 103 -1.57 -12.96 3.77
CA GLU A 103 -2.89 -13.51 3.44
C GLU A 103 -3.75 -13.64 4.70
N TYR A 104 -4.94 -13.06 4.65
CA TYR A 104 -6.00 -13.22 5.64
C TYR A 104 -7.03 -14.20 5.09
N LEU A 105 -7.32 -15.25 5.85
CA LEU A 105 -8.43 -16.16 5.58
C LEU A 105 -9.55 -15.83 6.58
N TRP A 106 -10.53 -15.07 6.11
CA TRP A 106 -11.67 -14.62 6.90
C TRP A 106 -12.94 -15.35 6.48
N THR A 107 -13.78 -15.76 7.45
CA THR A 107 -15.07 -16.38 7.17
C THR A 107 -16.18 -15.39 7.54
N PRO A 108 -16.92 -14.83 6.56
CA PRO A 108 -18.04 -13.92 6.79
C PRO A 108 -19.12 -14.56 7.65
N ARG A 109 -19.70 -13.75 8.55
CA ARG A 109 -20.75 -14.20 9.51
C ARG A 109 -22.11 -13.59 9.23
N SER A 110 -22.16 -12.47 8.51
CA SER A 110 -23.40 -11.76 8.23
C SER A 110 -23.48 -11.36 6.74
N PRO A 111 -24.65 -11.42 6.10
CA PRO A 111 -24.83 -10.91 4.75
C PRO A 111 -24.84 -9.37 4.75
N GLY A 112 -24.63 -8.78 3.58
CA GLY A 112 -24.58 -7.34 3.39
C GLY A 112 -23.22 -6.88 2.85
N VAL A 113 -22.81 -5.65 3.16
CA VAL A 113 -21.50 -5.11 2.80
C VAL A 113 -20.59 -5.12 4.00
N ALA A 114 -19.51 -5.89 3.92
CA ALA A 114 -18.44 -5.87 4.91
C ALA A 114 -17.42 -4.78 4.54
N SER A 115 -17.01 -4.00 5.55
CA SER A 115 -15.89 -3.06 5.46
C SER A 115 -14.69 -3.64 6.18
N LEU A 116 -13.54 -3.69 5.53
CA LEU A 116 -12.31 -4.23 6.09
C LEU A 116 -11.25 -3.13 6.13
N GLY A 117 -10.47 -3.11 7.20
CA GLY A 117 -9.42 -2.10 7.39
C GLY A 117 -8.22 -2.66 8.13
N ILE A 118 -7.03 -2.26 7.66
CA ILE A 118 -5.75 -2.62 8.26
C ILE A 118 -4.96 -1.35 8.49
N GLU A 119 -4.36 -1.24 9.67
CA GLU A 119 -3.44 -0.19 10.06
C GLU A 119 -2.07 -0.79 10.32
N LEU A 120 -1.02 -0.20 9.77
CA LEU A 120 0.36 -0.63 9.98
C LEU A 120 1.01 0.17 11.11
N GLN A 121 1.99 -0.41 11.78
CA GLN A 121 2.85 0.29 12.74
C GLN A 121 3.57 1.47 12.06
N PRO A 122 3.72 2.61 12.73
CA PRO A 122 4.43 3.74 12.17
C PRO A 122 5.90 3.40 11.83
N ARG A 123 6.42 4.08 10.82
CA ARG A 123 7.83 4.04 10.43
C ARG A 123 8.36 5.44 10.18
N THR A 124 9.68 5.57 10.24
CA THR A 124 10.38 6.80 9.87
C THR A 124 10.90 6.69 8.44
N LEU A 125 10.70 7.75 7.68
CA LEU A 125 11.23 7.98 6.35
C LEU A 125 12.22 9.15 6.41
N VAL A 126 13.32 9.03 5.70
CA VAL A 126 14.27 10.12 5.44
C VAL A 126 14.39 10.27 3.93
N LEU A 127 14.11 11.46 3.41
CA LEU A 127 14.22 11.74 1.99
C LEU A 127 15.48 12.53 1.68
N GLU A 128 16.12 12.14 0.59
CA GLU A 128 17.15 12.96 -0.06
C GLU A 128 16.50 14.20 -0.69
N PRO A 129 17.15 15.37 -0.65
CA PRO A 129 16.56 16.63 -1.14
C PRO A 129 16.03 16.53 -2.58
N ARG A 130 16.74 15.84 -3.47
CA ARG A 130 16.34 15.65 -4.87
C ARG A 130 15.03 14.90 -5.09
N LEU A 131 14.55 14.16 -4.10
CA LEU A 131 13.34 13.33 -4.18
C LEU A 131 12.11 14.02 -3.56
N ILE A 132 12.29 15.14 -2.89
CA ILE A 132 11.20 15.77 -2.14
C ILE A 132 10.14 16.36 -3.07
N ASP A 133 10.56 17.02 -4.17
CA ASP A 133 9.62 17.61 -5.11
C ASP A 133 8.82 16.52 -5.86
N GLU A 134 9.46 15.40 -6.19
CA GLU A 134 8.81 14.24 -6.78
C GLU A 134 7.77 13.66 -5.80
N TYR A 135 8.18 13.42 -4.55
CA TYR A 135 7.29 12.94 -3.48
C TYR A 135 6.09 13.86 -3.27
N LEU A 136 6.31 15.17 -3.13
CA LEU A 136 5.23 16.14 -2.96
C LEU A 136 4.29 16.20 -4.18
N THR A 137 4.80 15.90 -5.37
CA THR A 137 3.98 15.84 -6.59
C THR A 137 3.16 14.54 -6.64
N GLU A 138 3.74 13.43 -6.24
CA GLU A 138 3.11 12.12 -6.21
C GLU A 138 1.92 12.06 -5.24
N ILE A 139 2.05 12.69 -4.07
CA ILE A 139 0.96 12.79 -3.09
C ILE A 139 0.00 13.96 -3.35
N ASP A 140 0.18 14.69 -4.44
CA ASP A 140 -0.58 15.93 -4.76
C ASP A 140 -0.63 16.89 -3.56
N ALA A 141 0.56 17.17 -2.98
CA ALA A 141 0.68 18.02 -1.81
C ALA A 141 0.23 19.45 -2.10
N SER A 142 -0.54 20.02 -1.17
CA SER A 142 -1.04 21.39 -1.27
C SER A 142 0.10 22.43 -1.31
N ASP A 143 -0.18 23.61 -1.86
CA ASP A 143 0.76 24.74 -1.89
C ASP A 143 1.21 25.14 -0.47
N ALA A 144 0.34 25.02 0.52
CA ALA A 144 0.67 25.29 1.92
C ALA A 144 1.76 24.35 2.46
N ILE A 145 1.70 23.06 2.13
CA ILE A 145 2.74 22.07 2.49
C ILE A 145 4.05 22.39 1.77
N ARG A 146 3.99 22.69 0.48
CA ARG A 146 5.17 23.05 -0.32
C ARG A 146 5.83 24.33 0.21
N ALA A 147 5.05 25.36 0.54
CA ALA A 147 5.54 26.59 1.16
C ALA A 147 6.15 26.33 2.55
N ALA A 148 5.49 25.52 3.37
CA ALA A 148 6.00 25.15 4.69
C ALA A 148 7.34 24.40 4.59
N TRP A 149 7.53 23.54 3.58
CA TRP A 149 8.83 22.91 3.33
C TRP A 149 9.89 23.93 2.95
N LYS A 150 9.62 24.78 1.96
CA LYS A 150 10.56 25.84 1.50
C LYS A 150 10.99 26.78 2.63
N SER A 151 10.09 27.07 3.57
CA SER A 151 10.38 27.98 4.70
C SER A 151 11.39 27.40 5.71
N LEU A 152 11.69 26.09 5.66
CA LEU A 152 12.67 25.45 6.55
C LEU A 152 14.13 25.70 6.13
N GLY A 153 14.34 26.11 4.87
CA GLY A 153 15.65 26.36 4.30
C GLY A 153 16.45 25.09 3.94
N ASP A 154 17.50 25.26 3.16
CA ASP A 154 18.25 24.21 2.49
C ASP A 154 18.99 23.24 3.43
N LYS A 155 19.21 23.62 4.68
CA LYS A 155 19.90 22.78 5.67
C LYS A 155 19.00 21.76 6.36
N GLN A 156 17.69 21.90 6.20
CA GLN A 156 16.73 21.01 6.86
C GLN A 156 16.65 19.69 6.13
N LYS A 157 16.87 18.58 6.84
CA LYS A 157 16.63 17.24 6.32
C LYS A 157 15.15 16.90 6.41
N TRP A 158 14.63 16.25 5.36
CA TRP A 158 13.29 15.67 5.43
C TRP A 158 13.32 14.42 6.30
N THR A 159 12.62 14.48 7.40
CA THR A 159 12.34 13.32 8.26
C THR A 159 10.85 13.25 8.52
N GLU A 160 10.26 12.09 8.32
CA GLU A 160 8.80 11.88 8.36
C GLU A 160 8.46 10.61 9.14
N SER A 161 7.55 10.72 10.10
CA SER A 161 6.91 9.56 10.70
C SER A 161 5.63 9.27 9.96
N TYR A 162 5.48 8.09 9.37
CA TYR A 162 4.32 7.73 8.57
C TYR A 162 3.62 6.47 9.04
N THR A 163 2.29 6.45 8.91
CA THR A 163 1.41 5.30 9.13
C THR A 163 0.62 5.00 7.86
N LYS A 164 0.41 3.74 7.55
CA LYS A 164 -0.36 3.32 6.37
C LYS A 164 -1.64 2.59 6.78
N HIS A 165 -2.72 2.90 6.07
CA HIS A 165 -4.06 2.34 6.26
C HIS A 165 -4.54 1.76 4.93
N ALA A 166 -4.97 0.49 4.92
CA ALA A 166 -5.50 -0.17 3.73
C ALA A 166 -6.91 -0.66 3.98
N MET A 167 -7.84 -0.32 3.10
CA MET A 167 -9.26 -0.65 3.20
C MET A 167 -9.73 -1.42 1.96
N THR A 168 -10.79 -2.21 2.14
CA THR A 168 -11.57 -2.78 1.03
C THR A 168 -13.00 -3.09 1.48
N PHE A 169 -13.88 -3.35 0.50
CA PHE A 169 -15.30 -3.63 0.72
C PHE A 169 -15.69 -4.90 -0.02
N VAL A 170 -16.43 -5.76 0.65
CA VAL A 170 -16.85 -7.05 0.11
C VAL A 170 -18.35 -7.24 0.29
N ARG A 171 -19.07 -7.54 -0.78
CA ARG A 171 -20.47 -7.92 -0.72
C ARG A 171 -20.59 -9.38 -0.29
N ILE A 172 -21.33 -9.63 0.78
CA ILE A 172 -21.50 -10.95 1.36
C ILE A 172 -22.94 -11.43 1.11
N ALA A 173 -23.08 -12.47 0.30
CA ALA A 173 -24.37 -13.13 0.10
C ALA A 173 -24.78 -13.93 1.34
N PRO A 174 -26.10 -14.11 1.59
CA PRO A 174 -26.60 -15.04 2.59
C PRO A 174 -26.06 -16.46 2.41
N ALA A 175 -26.00 -17.27 3.47
CA ALA A 175 -25.58 -18.66 3.41
C ALA A 175 -26.48 -19.49 2.46
N ARG A 176 -27.77 -19.24 2.51
CA ARG A 176 -28.80 -19.86 1.65
C ARG A 176 -29.37 -18.85 0.67
N ARG A 177 -29.72 -19.29 -0.54
CA ARG A 177 -30.24 -18.41 -1.61
C ARG A 177 -31.61 -17.78 -1.27
N ASP A 178 -32.41 -18.48 -0.47
CA ASP A 178 -33.73 -18.07 -0.01
C ASP A 178 -33.71 -17.17 1.22
N SER A 179 -32.53 -16.91 1.80
CA SER A 179 -32.39 -16.05 2.96
C SER A 179 -32.37 -14.58 2.55
N ALA A 180 -32.99 -13.75 3.35
CA ALA A 180 -33.05 -12.29 3.13
C ALA A 180 -31.67 -11.63 3.22
N TRP A 181 -31.45 -10.64 2.37
CA TRP A 181 -30.34 -9.71 2.51
C TRP A 181 -30.61 -8.75 3.68
N ILE A 182 -29.58 -8.53 4.49
CA ILE A 182 -29.66 -7.50 5.53
C ILE A 182 -29.44 -6.14 4.87
N ALA A 183 -30.40 -5.24 5.00
CA ALA A 183 -30.30 -3.85 4.56
C ALA A 183 -29.46 -3.03 5.56
N ASP A 184 -28.21 -3.47 5.77
CA ASP A 184 -27.26 -2.79 6.65
C ASP A 184 -26.44 -1.77 5.86
N LYS A 185 -26.38 -0.54 6.40
CA LYS A 185 -25.57 0.55 5.87
C LYS A 185 -24.39 0.88 6.78
N SER A 186 -23.94 -0.06 7.62
CA SER A 186 -22.83 0.18 8.55
C SER A 186 -21.50 0.51 7.85
N TRP A 187 -21.40 0.21 6.56
CA TRP A 187 -20.29 0.61 5.70
C TRP A 187 -20.20 2.14 5.49
N THR A 188 -21.28 2.90 5.75
CA THR A 188 -21.25 4.39 5.74
C THR A 188 -20.70 4.98 7.04
N ARG A 189 -20.36 4.14 8.02
CA ARG A 189 -19.79 4.57 9.29
C ARG A 189 -18.29 4.33 9.34
N PRO A 190 -17.52 5.22 9.99
CA PRO A 190 -16.06 5.06 10.13
C PRO A 190 -15.71 3.73 10.80
N LEU A 191 -14.67 3.05 10.31
CA LEU A 191 -14.08 1.88 10.96
C LEU A 191 -13.27 2.25 12.21
N GLY A 192 -12.87 3.52 12.31
CA GLY A 192 -12.05 4.06 13.38
C GLY A 192 -10.55 3.86 13.14
N LEU A 193 -10.10 3.85 11.89
CA LEU A 193 -8.70 4.00 11.52
C LEU A 193 -8.27 5.45 11.71
N ALA A 194 -6.96 5.71 11.86
CA ALA A 194 -6.48 7.07 12.03
C ALA A 194 -6.75 7.94 10.79
N LEU A 195 -6.65 7.37 9.59
CA LEU A 195 -7.11 7.99 8.34
C LEU A 195 -7.95 6.97 7.58
N GLU A 196 -9.14 7.37 7.09
CA GLU A 196 -10.05 6.45 6.41
C GLU A 196 -10.91 7.14 5.33
N LEU A 197 -11.27 6.35 4.32
CA LEU A 197 -12.19 6.72 3.25
C LEU A 197 -13.55 6.05 3.52
N VAL A 198 -14.55 6.84 3.88
CA VAL A 198 -15.89 6.35 4.22
C VAL A 198 -16.82 6.57 3.03
N PRO A 199 -17.28 5.51 2.34
CA PRO A 199 -18.15 5.64 1.18
C PRO A 199 -19.54 6.13 1.57
N GLU A 200 -20.20 6.90 0.68
CA GLU A 200 -21.56 7.40 0.86
C GLU A 200 -22.59 6.68 -0.03
N ARG A 201 -22.11 5.82 -0.93
CA ARG A 201 -22.93 4.85 -1.68
C ARG A 201 -22.28 3.47 -1.58
N ASP A 202 -23.05 2.44 -1.87
CA ASP A 202 -22.56 1.06 -1.82
C ASP A 202 -21.30 0.87 -2.71
N PRO A 203 -20.12 0.67 -2.12
CA PRO A 203 -18.88 0.58 -2.87
C PRO A 203 -18.71 -0.77 -3.59
N THR A 204 -19.62 -1.71 -3.35
CA THR A 204 -19.63 -3.03 -3.99
C THR A 204 -20.64 -3.15 -5.15
N ALA A 205 -21.34 -2.04 -5.46
CA ALA A 205 -22.33 -1.96 -6.53
C ALA A 205 -22.02 -0.83 -7.52
N LEU A 206 -20.74 -0.63 -7.81
CA LEU A 206 -20.25 0.37 -8.74
C LEU A 206 -20.23 -0.17 -10.16
N HIS A 207 -20.57 0.69 -11.13
CA HIS A 207 -20.47 0.43 -12.57
C HIS A 207 -19.60 1.50 -13.23
N ALA A 208 -19.03 1.17 -14.37
CA ALA A 208 -18.25 2.11 -15.18
C ALA A 208 -19.06 3.40 -15.45
N GLY A 209 -18.42 4.56 -15.19
CA GLY A 209 -19.02 5.87 -15.29
C GLY A 209 -19.74 6.36 -14.02
N ASP A 210 -19.77 5.58 -12.96
CA ASP A 210 -20.33 6.01 -11.68
C ASP A 210 -19.42 7.01 -10.96
N THR A 211 -20.03 7.83 -10.09
CA THR A 211 -19.30 8.64 -9.12
C THR A 211 -19.44 7.99 -7.75
N LEU A 212 -18.31 7.58 -7.17
CA LEU A 212 -18.22 7.15 -5.78
C LEU A 212 -17.96 8.36 -4.89
N PHE A 213 -18.97 8.77 -4.12
CA PHE A 213 -18.77 9.78 -3.09
C PHE A 213 -18.15 9.14 -1.85
N VAL A 214 -17.06 9.76 -1.35
CA VAL A 214 -16.37 9.36 -0.13
C VAL A 214 -16.19 10.56 0.80
N ARG A 215 -16.20 10.32 2.11
CA ARG A 215 -15.72 11.26 3.12
C ARG A 215 -14.34 10.80 3.60
N VAL A 216 -13.40 11.72 3.60
CA VAL A 216 -12.07 11.50 4.18
C VAL A 216 -12.12 11.96 5.63
N LEU A 217 -11.81 11.05 6.54
CA LEU A 217 -11.80 11.32 7.97
C LEU A 217 -10.42 11.02 8.55
N ARG A 218 -9.89 11.95 9.35
CA ARG A 218 -8.71 11.72 10.19
C ARG A 218 -9.12 11.77 11.65
N HIS A 219 -8.92 10.66 12.37
CA HIS A 219 -9.41 10.48 13.75
C HIS A 219 -10.89 10.86 13.90
N GLY A 220 -11.72 10.47 12.92
CA GLY A 220 -13.14 10.77 12.88
C GLY A 220 -13.51 12.19 12.45
N THR A 221 -12.54 13.09 12.24
CA THR A 221 -12.76 14.48 11.83
C THR A 221 -12.62 14.62 10.32
N PRO A 222 -13.55 15.29 9.61
CA PRO A 222 -13.45 15.55 8.18
C PRO A 222 -12.18 16.31 7.80
N VAL A 223 -11.53 15.92 6.69
CA VAL A 223 -10.33 16.58 6.16
C VAL A 223 -10.69 17.34 4.90
N ALA A 224 -10.71 18.67 4.98
CA ALA A 224 -10.92 19.54 3.83
C ALA A 224 -9.66 19.67 2.96
N GLY A 225 -9.83 19.83 1.63
CA GLY A 225 -8.72 20.01 0.69
C GLY A 225 -7.81 18.78 0.57
N PHE A 226 -8.27 17.61 0.99
CA PHE A 226 -7.52 16.37 0.87
C PHE A 226 -7.58 15.85 -0.57
N SER A 227 -6.43 15.47 -1.11
CA SER A 227 -6.31 14.88 -2.45
C SER A 227 -6.59 13.38 -2.40
N VAL A 228 -7.68 12.97 -3.05
CA VAL A 228 -8.04 11.57 -3.26
C VAL A 228 -7.62 11.19 -4.67
N GLY A 229 -6.57 10.39 -4.80
CA GLY A 229 -6.16 9.80 -6.07
C GLY A 229 -7.02 8.59 -6.40
N ALA A 230 -7.29 8.37 -7.68
CA ALA A 230 -7.96 7.20 -8.20
C ALA A 230 -7.12 6.55 -9.30
N ILE A 231 -6.76 5.30 -9.13
CA ILE A 231 -5.89 4.52 -10.02
C ILE A 231 -6.64 3.26 -10.45
N ARG A 232 -6.90 3.11 -11.74
CA ARG A 232 -7.40 1.85 -12.29
C ARG A 232 -6.26 0.83 -12.41
N GLU A 233 -6.54 -0.43 -12.17
CA GLU A 233 -5.56 -1.51 -12.39
C GLU A 233 -4.87 -1.42 -13.74
N GLY A 234 -3.55 -1.66 -13.74
CA GLY A 234 -2.71 -1.54 -14.92
C GLY A 234 -2.37 -0.11 -15.34
N ARG A 235 -2.79 0.90 -14.54
CA ARG A 235 -2.38 2.30 -14.72
C ARG A 235 -1.42 2.71 -13.62
N SER A 236 -0.47 3.60 -13.96
CA SER A 236 0.54 4.11 -13.03
C SER A 236 0.24 5.51 -12.51
N LYS A 237 -0.72 6.23 -13.13
CA LYS A 237 -1.04 7.60 -12.76
C LYS A 237 -2.42 7.69 -12.14
N ALA A 238 -2.51 8.41 -11.03
CA ALA A 238 -3.76 8.76 -10.38
C ALA A 238 -4.43 9.96 -11.08
N THR A 239 -5.77 9.96 -11.07
CA THR A 239 -6.57 11.17 -11.26
C THR A 239 -6.98 11.66 -9.87
N PHE A 240 -6.72 12.92 -9.56
CA PHE A 240 -6.98 13.48 -8.24
C PHE A 240 -8.32 14.21 -8.16
N PHE A 241 -8.99 14.03 -7.03
CA PHE A 241 -10.26 14.66 -6.65
C PHE A 241 -10.10 15.25 -5.25
N HIS A 242 -10.50 16.50 -5.05
CA HIS A 242 -10.27 17.19 -3.78
C HIS A 242 -11.52 17.21 -2.91
N THR A 243 -11.34 17.04 -1.61
CA THR A 243 -12.44 17.12 -0.66
C THR A 243 -12.86 18.57 -0.40
N ASN A 244 -14.16 18.77 -0.24
CA ASN A 244 -14.72 20.04 0.20
C ASN A 244 -14.55 20.26 1.73
N ALA A 245 -15.14 21.34 2.28
CA ALA A 245 -15.07 21.66 3.71
C ALA A 245 -15.62 20.56 4.63
N ALA A 246 -16.54 19.71 4.12
CA ALA A 246 -17.09 18.57 4.87
C ALA A 246 -16.25 17.28 4.69
N GLY A 247 -15.05 17.36 4.10
CA GLY A 247 -14.18 16.22 3.81
C GLY A 247 -14.73 15.31 2.71
N ARG A 248 -15.65 15.77 1.85
CA ARG A 248 -16.35 14.98 0.84
C ARG A 248 -15.75 15.18 -0.54
N ALA A 249 -15.42 14.08 -1.24
CA ALA A 249 -15.02 14.08 -2.64
C ALA A 249 -15.91 13.14 -3.46
N GLY A 250 -16.13 13.48 -4.74
CA GLY A 250 -16.77 12.62 -5.73
C GLY A 250 -15.73 12.05 -6.68
N VAL A 251 -15.44 10.77 -6.57
CA VAL A 251 -14.45 10.06 -7.38
C VAL A 251 -15.13 9.38 -8.56
N ILE A 252 -14.77 9.75 -9.78
CA ILE A 252 -15.31 9.16 -11.01
C ILE A 252 -14.53 7.86 -11.30
N VAL A 253 -15.26 6.74 -11.42
CA VAL A 253 -14.73 5.44 -11.85
C VAL A 253 -15.23 5.17 -13.27
N ASP A 254 -14.49 5.67 -14.27
CA ASP A 254 -14.92 5.77 -15.65
C ASP A 254 -14.90 4.45 -16.44
N ALA A 255 -14.30 3.41 -15.89
CA ALA A 255 -14.18 2.09 -16.51
C ALA A 255 -14.34 0.97 -15.48
N ASP A 256 -14.67 -0.22 -15.97
CA ASP A 256 -14.74 -1.46 -15.17
C ASP A 256 -13.35 -1.92 -14.71
N GLY A 257 -13.32 -2.88 -13.78
CA GLY A 257 -12.08 -3.43 -13.20
C GLY A 257 -11.87 -3.05 -11.74
N ARG A 258 -10.66 -3.27 -11.25
CA ARG A 258 -10.27 -2.90 -9.89
C ARG A 258 -9.72 -1.49 -9.86
N TRP A 259 -10.11 -0.74 -8.84
CA TRP A 259 -9.66 0.62 -8.59
C TRP A 259 -9.05 0.74 -7.21
N LEU A 260 -7.96 1.48 -7.13
CA LEU A 260 -7.34 1.92 -5.90
C LEU A 260 -7.65 3.40 -5.71
N LEU A 261 -8.33 3.74 -4.62
CA LEU A 261 -8.37 5.10 -4.12
C LEU A 261 -7.22 5.25 -3.13
N ASN A 262 -6.45 6.33 -3.24
CA ASN A 262 -5.32 6.60 -2.34
C ASN A 262 -5.27 8.06 -1.92
N GLY A 263 -4.48 8.37 -0.91
CA GLY A 263 -4.20 9.74 -0.51
C GLY A 263 -3.36 9.81 0.75
N THR A 264 -2.77 11.00 0.97
CA THR A 264 -1.81 11.24 2.05
C THR A 264 -2.18 12.49 2.81
N SER A 265 -2.33 12.36 4.13
CA SER A 265 -2.49 13.48 5.07
C SER A 265 -1.12 13.85 5.65
N LEU A 266 -0.38 14.71 4.97
CA LEU A 266 0.93 15.20 5.40
C LEU A 266 0.79 16.49 6.24
N ARG A 267 1.55 16.59 7.34
CA ARG A 267 1.49 17.71 8.27
C ARG A 267 2.83 17.92 9.00
N ARG A 268 3.03 19.10 9.57
CA ARG A 268 4.15 19.35 10.49
C ARG A 268 4.01 18.45 11.71
N SER A 269 5.12 17.84 12.12
CA SER A 269 5.14 17.05 13.35
C SER A 269 5.04 17.92 14.59
N THR A 270 4.29 17.45 15.55
CA THR A 270 4.20 18.04 16.90
C THR A 270 5.00 17.25 17.93
N SER A 271 5.53 16.06 17.56
CA SER A 271 6.27 15.18 18.46
C SER A 271 7.70 15.60 18.70
N GLY A 272 8.27 16.45 17.83
CA GLY A 272 9.69 16.86 17.85
C GLY A 272 10.67 15.76 17.40
N LYS A 273 10.22 14.54 17.13
CA LYS A 273 11.07 13.42 16.69
C LYS A 273 11.38 13.45 15.19
N THR A 274 10.45 13.97 14.40
CA THR A 274 10.55 14.12 12.95
C THR A 274 10.07 15.52 12.57
N VAL A 275 10.40 15.97 11.36
CA VAL A 275 9.91 17.25 10.83
C VAL A 275 8.45 17.15 10.39
N TRP A 276 8.09 16.00 9.83
CA TRP A 276 6.78 15.72 9.26
C TRP A 276 6.14 14.48 9.89
N GLU A 277 4.84 14.46 9.85
CA GLU A 277 4.00 13.28 10.12
C GLU A 277 3.01 13.09 8.97
N SER A 278 2.80 11.84 8.58
CA SER A 278 1.80 11.51 7.56
C SER A 278 1.01 10.27 7.89
N ASP A 279 -0.22 10.27 7.39
CA ASP A 279 -1.06 9.10 7.31
C ASP A 279 -1.39 8.86 5.82
N PHE A 280 -1.08 7.67 5.33
CA PHE A 280 -1.47 7.20 4.00
C PHE A 280 -2.73 6.36 4.12
N VAL A 281 -3.66 6.52 3.20
CA VAL A 281 -4.86 5.68 3.13
C VAL A 281 -5.03 5.16 1.72
N THR A 282 -5.44 3.91 1.62
CA THR A 282 -5.91 3.29 0.38
C THR A 282 -7.25 2.61 0.60
N ALA A 283 -8.08 2.57 -0.46
CA ALA A 283 -9.29 1.77 -0.49
C ALA A 283 -9.43 1.10 -1.86
N THR A 284 -9.51 -0.23 -1.87
CA THR A 284 -9.72 -0.99 -3.10
C THR A 284 -11.20 -1.23 -3.32
N VAL A 285 -11.69 -0.93 -4.52
CA VAL A 285 -13.05 -1.19 -4.98
C VAL A 285 -13.06 -1.92 -6.31
N HIS A 286 -14.15 -2.64 -6.60
CA HIS A 286 -14.38 -3.31 -7.86
C HIS A 286 -15.54 -2.61 -8.59
N VAL A 287 -15.35 -2.33 -9.87
CA VAL A 287 -16.31 -1.65 -10.73
C VAL A 287 -16.74 -2.62 -11.80
N ALA A 288 -18.05 -2.86 -11.91
CA ALA A 288 -18.62 -3.71 -12.93
C ALA A 288 -18.75 -2.96 -14.28
N PRO A 289 -18.75 -3.65 -15.42
CA PRO A 289 -19.11 -3.02 -16.67
C PRO A 289 -20.53 -2.44 -16.59
N ARG A 290 -20.78 -1.36 -17.32
CA ARG A 290 -22.13 -0.84 -17.50
C ARG A 290 -22.81 -1.71 -18.55
N SER A 291 -23.91 -2.37 -18.19
CA SER A 291 -24.79 -3.13 -19.11
C SER A 291 -25.48 -2.23 -20.13
#